data_26aa8da03ddbd7114994d06565eef4b1
#
_entry.id   26aa8da03ddbd7114994d06565eef4b1
#
_cell.length_a   1.000
_cell.length_b   1.000
_cell.length_c   1.000
_cell.angle_alpha   90.00
_cell.angle_beta   90.00
_cell.angle_gamma   90.00
#
_symmetry.space_group_name_H-M   'P 1'
#
loop_
_entity.id
_entity.type
_entity.pdbx_description
1 polymer ?
#
loop_
_entity_poly.entity_id
_entity_poly.type
_entity_poly.pdbx_seq_one_letter_code
_entity_poly.pdbx_strand_id
1 'polypeptide(L)'
;VRAVKEGHAFVSFRYPEQLAIALDVAQSFAVDNGAFSAWRSGQPITDWSLFYEWVGELHRYPSFDFAVIPDVIDGSETDNDELLAEWPWRKSAPHVGAPVWHLHESLDRLDRLVSEWPRICLGSSGDFAQIGTSAWWTRMAEAMDVICDRAGRPRAKIHGLRMLDPEVFTRFPFSSVDSTNIARNIGIDKNWRNGNYPPMTKDARADIMRGRIESHQSLTFWDRKAAPIQVSIFGDIE
;
A
#
# COMPACT_ATOMS: atom_id res chain seq x y z
N VAL A 1 -18.09 1.48 -6.14
CA VAL A 1 -18.04 1.92 -7.55
C VAL A 1 -17.46 3.32 -7.65
N ARG A 2 -18.08 4.37 -7.08
CA ARG A 2 -17.64 5.77 -7.25
C ARG A 2 -16.21 6.05 -6.78
N ALA A 3 -15.75 5.41 -5.71
CA ALA A 3 -14.41 5.62 -5.18
C ALA A 3 -13.27 5.25 -6.16
N VAL A 4 -13.53 4.34 -7.10
CA VAL A 4 -12.53 3.84 -8.06
C VAL A 4 -12.86 4.18 -9.52
N LYS A 5 -14.00 4.86 -9.76
CA LYS A 5 -14.41 5.24 -11.11
C LYS A 5 -13.40 6.19 -11.74
N GLU A 6 -12.89 5.87 -12.93
CA GLU A 6 -11.86 6.66 -13.63
C GLU A 6 -10.57 6.88 -12.82
N GLY A 7 -10.33 6.03 -11.82
CA GLY A 7 -9.15 6.04 -10.96
C GLY A 7 -8.45 4.68 -10.98
N HIS A 8 -7.75 4.38 -9.91
CA HIS A 8 -7.01 3.13 -9.76
C HIS A 8 -7.67 2.28 -8.67
N ALA A 9 -7.90 0.99 -8.97
CA ALA A 9 -8.48 0.05 -8.04
C ALA A 9 -7.39 -0.85 -7.43
N PHE A 10 -7.57 -1.21 -6.14
CA PHE A 10 -6.76 -2.21 -5.46
C PHE A 10 -7.69 -3.31 -4.95
N VAL A 11 -7.65 -4.49 -5.57
CA VAL A 11 -8.61 -5.57 -5.37
C VAL A 11 -7.96 -6.71 -4.60
N SER A 12 -8.53 -7.07 -3.47
CA SER A 12 -7.99 -8.16 -2.65
C SER A 12 -8.47 -9.52 -3.15
N PHE A 13 -7.56 -10.50 -3.18
CA PHE A 13 -7.87 -11.91 -3.45
C PHE A 13 -8.90 -12.49 -2.47
N ARG A 14 -9.07 -11.86 -1.31
CA ARG A 14 -10.12 -12.22 -0.36
C ARG A 14 -11.54 -11.95 -0.90
N TYR A 15 -11.66 -11.02 -1.85
CA TYR A 15 -12.93 -10.55 -2.44
C TYR A 15 -12.81 -10.45 -3.97
N PRO A 16 -12.52 -11.56 -4.66
CA PRO A 16 -12.24 -11.54 -6.10
C PRO A 16 -13.46 -11.10 -6.94
N GLU A 17 -14.67 -11.23 -6.41
CA GLU A 17 -15.91 -10.76 -7.05
C GLU A 17 -15.93 -9.23 -7.27
N GLN A 18 -15.13 -8.47 -6.54
CA GLN A 18 -15.02 -7.02 -6.73
C GLN A 18 -14.24 -6.63 -7.99
N LEU A 19 -13.51 -7.59 -8.57
CA LEU A 19 -12.72 -7.36 -9.78
C LEU A 19 -13.60 -6.95 -10.96
N ALA A 20 -14.77 -7.55 -11.14
CA ALA A 20 -15.68 -7.19 -12.24
C ALA A 20 -16.01 -5.69 -12.25
N ILE A 21 -16.25 -5.12 -11.05
CA ILE A 21 -16.50 -3.67 -10.91
C ILE A 21 -15.24 -2.87 -11.26
N ALA A 22 -14.08 -3.31 -10.83
CA ALA A 22 -12.82 -2.60 -11.12
C ALA A 22 -12.54 -2.57 -12.63
N LEU A 23 -12.74 -3.69 -13.33
CA LEU A 23 -12.58 -3.78 -14.79
C LEU A 23 -13.54 -2.86 -15.57
N ASP A 24 -14.76 -2.66 -15.05
CA ASP A 24 -15.76 -1.83 -15.71
C ASP A 24 -15.50 -0.32 -15.56
N VAL A 25 -14.93 0.12 -14.42
CA VAL A 25 -14.95 1.55 -14.08
C VAL A 25 -13.59 2.16 -13.79
N ALA A 26 -12.54 1.37 -13.51
CA ALA A 26 -11.22 1.88 -13.17
C ALA A 26 -10.31 2.01 -14.41
N GLN A 27 -9.39 2.97 -14.38
CA GLN A 27 -8.36 3.13 -15.42
C GLN A 27 -7.31 2.01 -15.34
N SER A 28 -6.97 1.60 -14.13
CA SER A 28 -6.09 0.47 -13.88
C SER A 28 -6.44 -0.21 -12.56
N PHE A 29 -5.93 -1.41 -12.41
CA PHE A 29 -6.07 -2.14 -11.15
C PHE A 29 -4.78 -2.88 -10.78
N ALA A 30 -4.55 -2.98 -9.47
CA ALA A 30 -3.59 -3.86 -8.86
C ALA A 30 -4.31 -4.85 -7.95
N VAL A 31 -3.66 -5.96 -7.62
CA VAL A 31 -4.27 -6.99 -6.78
C VAL A 31 -3.45 -7.26 -5.53
N ASP A 32 -4.15 -7.36 -4.41
CA ASP A 32 -3.61 -7.72 -3.10
C ASP A 32 -3.79 -9.23 -2.88
N ASN A 33 -2.77 -9.87 -2.32
CA ASN A 33 -2.78 -11.29 -2.03
C ASN A 33 -3.76 -11.72 -0.91
N GLY A 34 -4.19 -10.78 -0.07
CA GLY A 34 -5.12 -11.03 1.04
C GLY A 34 -4.48 -11.59 2.31
N ALA A 35 -3.15 -11.73 2.35
CA ALA A 35 -2.41 -12.30 3.49
C ALA A 35 -2.75 -11.59 4.82
N PHE A 36 -2.77 -10.26 4.82
CA PHE A 36 -3.09 -9.50 6.03
C PHE A 36 -4.49 -9.80 6.58
N SER A 37 -5.49 -9.90 5.72
CA SER A 37 -6.86 -10.20 6.13
C SER A 37 -7.00 -11.63 6.65
N ALA A 38 -6.31 -12.57 6.03
CA ALA A 38 -6.26 -13.97 6.43
C ALA A 38 -5.55 -14.15 7.79
N TRP A 39 -4.38 -13.54 7.94
CA TRP A 39 -3.63 -13.53 9.20
C TRP A 39 -4.46 -12.93 10.35
N ARG A 40 -5.09 -11.77 10.14
CA ARG A 40 -5.92 -11.12 11.14
C ARG A 40 -7.14 -11.94 11.56
N SER A 41 -7.66 -12.78 10.67
CA SER A 41 -8.77 -13.70 10.98
C SER A 41 -8.31 -15.01 11.64
N GLY A 42 -7.01 -15.18 11.88
CA GLY A 42 -6.42 -16.41 12.43
C GLY A 42 -6.42 -17.59 11.44
N GLN A 43 -6.56 -17.32 10.17
CA GLN A 43 -6.59 -18.32 9.09
C GLN A 43 -5.57 -17.93 8.00
N PRO A 44 -4.26 -18.02 8.26
CA PRO A 44 -3.24 -17.67 7.27
C PRO A 44 -3.35 -18.57 6.04
N ILE A 45 -3.05 -17.99 4.89
CA ILE A 45 -3.02 -18.73 3.62
C ILE A 45 -1.68 -19.48 3.54
N THR A 46 -1.75 -20.78 3.30
CA THR A 46 -0.56 -21.65 3.17
C THR A 46 -0.39 -22.22 1.78
N ASP A 47 -1.41 -22.15 0.93
CA ASP A 47 -1.37 -22.55 -0.48
C ASP A 47 -1.77 -21.37 -1.36
N TRP A 48 -0.84 -20.92 -2.18
CA TRP A 48 -0.98 -19.78 -3.07
C TRP A 48 -1.33 -20.14 -4.51
N SER A 49 -1.54 -21.43 -4.82
CA SER A 49 -1.78 -21.92 -6.18
C SER A 49 -2.94 -21.20 -6.86
N LEU A 50 -4.09 -21.03 -6.17
CA LEU A 50 -5.24 -20.31 -6.71
C LEU A 50 -4.97 -18.82 -6.92
N PHE A 51 -4.15 -18.22 -6.09
CA PHE A 51 -3.74 -16.83 -6.28
C PHE A 51 -2.85 -16.69 -7.52
N TYR A 52 -1.91 -17.61 -7.70
CA TYR A 52 -1.04 -17.60 -8.89
C TYR A 52 -1.85 -17.83 -10.18
N GLU A 53 -2.81 -18.76 -10.18
CA GLU A 53 -3.73 -18.93 -11.31
C GLU A 53 -4.49 -17.64 -11.63
N TRP A 54 -5.06 -16.99 -10.61
CA TRP A 54 -5.79 -15.74 -10.75
C TRP A 54 -4.92 -14.62 -11.32
N VAL A 55 -3.71 -14.43 -10.81
CA VAL A 55 -2.76 -13.45 -11.36
C VAL A 55 -2.36 -13.82 -12.79
N GLY A 56 -2.20 -15.12 -13.09
CA GLY A 56 -1.89 -15.65 -14.42
C GLY A 56 -2.93 -15.27 -15.48
N GLU A 57 -4.18 -15.16 -15.10
CA GLU A 57 -5.25 -14.65 -15.98
C GLU A 57 -5.19 -13.11 -16.07
N LEU A 58 -5.03 -12.44 -14.93
CA LEU A 58 -5.17 -10.99 -14.81
C LEU A 58 -4.03 -10.18 -15.41
N HIS A 59 -2.80 -10.66 -15.31
CA HIS A 59 -1.64 -9.88 -15.78
C HIS A 59 -1.63 -9.63 -17.29
N ARG A 60 -2.53 -10.28 -18.04
CA ARG A 60 -2.72 -10.08 -19.50
C ARG A 60 -3.63 -8.91 -19.84
N TYR A 61 -4.37 -8.37 -18.88
CA TYR A 61 -5.22 -7.22 -19.12
C TYR A 61 -4.37 -5.95 -19.25
N PRO A 62 -4.62 -5.10 -20.24
CA PRO A 62 -3.88 -3.85 -20.42
C PRO A 62 -3.97 -2.88 -19.22
N SER A 63 -5.06 -2.98 -18.44
CA SER A 63 -5.28 -2.18 -17.23
C SER A 63 -4.67 -2.77 -15.97
N PHE A 64 -4.05 -3.95 -16.02
CA PHE A 64 -3.34 -4.54 -14.88
C PHE A 64 -2.04 -3.78 -14.61
N ASP A 65 -1.79 -3.39 -13.34
CA ASP A 65 -0.57 -2.69 -12.94
C ASP A 65 0.42 -3.65 -12.25
N PHE A 66 0.01 -4.29 -11.14
CA PHE A 66 0.85 -5.27 -10.42
C PHE A 66 0.02 -6.14 -9.47
N ALA A 67 0.63 -7.24 -9.00
CA ALA A 67 0.13 -8.05 -7.89
C ALA A 67 1.10 -7.93 -6.70
N VAL A 68 0.57 -7.81 -5.49
CA VAL A 68 1.37 -8.00 -4.27
C VAL A 68 1.75 -9.46 -4.18
N ILE A 69 3.05 -9.75 -4.14
CA ILE A 69 3.55 -11.13 -4.00
C ILE A 69 3.16 -11.65 -2.62
N PRO A 70 2.79 -12.93 -2.48
CA PRO A 70 2.49 -13.55 -1.20
C PRO A 70 3.54 -13.27 -0.13
N ASP A 71 3.10 -12.99 1.08
CA ASP A 71 3.94 -12.64 2.21
C ASP A 71 3.40 -13.21 3.53
N VAL A 72 4.28 -13.35 4.52
CA VAL A 72 3.95 -13.72 5.90
C VAL A 72 4.11 -12.48 6.78
N ILE A 73 3.00 -11.98 7.32
CA ILE A 73 2.90 -10.66 7.99
C ILE A 73 3.83 -10.55 9.22
N ASP A 74 3.92 -11.59 10.02
CA ASP A 74 4.75 -11.72 11.22
C ASP A 74 5.85 -12.78 11.06
N GLY A 75 6.13 -13.18 9.81
CA GLY A 75 7.16 -14.13 9.46
C GLY A 75 8.57 -13.54 9.52
N SER A 76 9.55 -14.43 9.41
CA SER A 76 10.95 -14.04 9.24
C SER A 76 11.23 -13.60 7.80
N GLU A 77 12.38 -12.96 7.58
CA GLU A 77 12.86 -12.63 6.22
C GLU A 77 13.00 -13.89 5.36
N THR A 78 13.40 -15.02 5.97
CA THR A 78 13.54 -16.31 5.29
C THR A 78 12.19 -16.81 4.78
N ASP A 79 11.13 -16.76 5.61
CA ASP A 79 9.79 -17.19 5.20
C ASP A 79 9.30 -16.36 4.00
N ASN A 80 9.53 -15.06 4.04
CA ASN A 80 9.16 -14.16 2.95
C ASN A 80 10.02 -14.37 1.70
N ASP A 81 11.29 -14.68 1.84
CA ASP A 81 12.19 -14.95 0.71
C ASP A 81 11.88 -16.31 0.04
N GLU A 82 11.40 -17.29 0.78
CA GLU A 82 10.90 -18.56 0.22
C GLU A 82 9.70 -18.31 -0.69
N LEU A 83 8.71 -17.52 -0.25
CA LEU A 83 7.56 -17.12 -1.08
C LEU A 83 7.97 -16.31 -2.33
N LEU A 84 9.00 -15.44 -2.20
CA LEU A 84 9.56 -14.76 -3.36
C LEU A 84 10.21 -15.71 -4.36
N ALA A 85 10.83 -16.80 -3.88
CA ALA A 85 11.44 -17.80 -4.75
C ALA A 85 10.38 -18.61 -5.51
N GLU A 86 9.20 -18.79 -4.93
CA GLU A 86 8.07 -19.48 -5.54
C GLU A 86 7.31 -18.63 -6.57
N TRP A 87 7.53 -17.30 -6.61
CA TRP A 87 6.80 -16.39 -7.50
C TRP A 87 7.01 -16.74 -8.99
N PRO A 88 5.96 -17.13 -9.74
CA PRO A 88 6.11 -17.68 -11.08
C PRO A 88 6.74 -16.74 -12.10
N TRP A 89 6.54 -15.42 -11.93
CA TRP A 89 7.01 -14.40 -12.88
C TRP A 89 8.31 -13.72 -12.46
N ARG A 90 8.98 -14.17 -11.41
CA ARG A 90 10.19 -13.54 -10.87
C ARG A 90 11.25 -13.24 -11.94
N LYS A 91 11.49 -14.20 -12.86
CA LYS A 91 12.53 -14.07 -13.90
C LYS A 91 11.97 -13.58 -15.24
N SER A 92 10.77 -14.02 -15.61
CA SER A 92 10.19 -13.76 -16.93
C SER A 92 9.51 -12.41 -17.06
N ALA A 93 8.87 -11.93 -15.99
CA ALA A 93 8.12 -10.69 -15.96
C ALA A 93 8.10 -10.07 -14.55
N PRO A 94 9.23 -9.59 -14.02
CA PRO A 94 9.33 -9.10 -12.64
C PRO A 94 8.40 -7.91 -12.35
N HIS A 95 7.94 -7.21 -13.38
CA HIS A 95 6.98 -6.10 -13.22
C HIS A 95 5.56 -6.55 -12.86
N VAL A 96 5.23 -7.83 -13.03
CA VAL A 96 3.93 -8.39 -12.64
C VAL A 96 3.76 -8.43 -11.12
N GLY A 97 4.87 -8.60 -10.38
CA GLY A 97 4.85 -8.71 -8.93
C GLY A 97 5.51 -7.53 -8.22
N ALA A 98 5.07 -7.29 -6.99
CA ALA A 98 5.68 -6.36 -6.06
C ALA A 98 5.88 -7.08 -4.71
N PRO A 99 7.13 -7.38 -4.30
CA PRO A 99 7.39 -7.97 -2.99
C PRO A 99 7.07 -7.01 -1.86
N VAL A 100 6.71 -7.55 -0.71
CA VAL A 100 6.50 -6.76 0.51
C VAL A 100 7.79 -6.72 1.32
N TRP A 101 8.20 -5.52 1.71
CA TRP A 101 9.13 -5.30 2.79
C TRP A 101 8.35 -4.85 4.01
N HIS A 102 8.45 -5.61 5.08
CA HIS A 102 7.83 -5.30 6.36
C HIS A 102 8.75 -4.40 7.17
N LEU A 103 8.22 -3.36 7.80
CA LEU A 103 9.02 -2.35 8.51
C LEU A 103 9.88 -2.93 9.64
N HIS A 104 9.59 -4.11 10.17
CA HIS A 104 10.42 -4.79 11.17
C HIS A 104 11.62 -5.53 10.57
N GLU A 105 11.63 -5.78 9.25
CA GLU A 105 12.72 -6.49 8.56
C GLU A 105 13.98 -5.60 8.40
N SER A 106 15.12 -6.19 8.08
CA SER A 106 16.38 -5.47 7.94
C SER A 106 16.40 -4.50 6.75
N LEU A 107 17.19 -3.45 6.86
CA LEU A 107 17.44 -2.53 5.75
C LEU A 107 18.27 -3.19 4.63
N ASP A 108 19.07 -4.21 4.95
CA ASP A 108 19.81 -4.99 3.97
C ASP A 108 18.86 -5.76 3.04
N ARG A 109 17.78 -6.35 3.61
CA ARG A 109 16.73 -6.96 2.78
C ARG A 109 16.04 -5.93 1.90
N LEU A 110 15.74 -4.74 2.44
CA LEU A 110 15.15 -3.67 1.67
C LEU A 110 16.04 -3.26 0.48
N ASP A 111 17.35 -3.07 0.70
CA ASP A 111 18.29 -2.70 -0.36
C ASP A 111 18.35 -3.75 -1.47
N ARG A 112 18.34 -5.03 -1.09
CA ARG A 112 18.28 -6.14 -2.03
C ARG A 112 16.99 -6.11 -2.85
N LEU A 113 15.82 -5.98 -2.21
CA LEU A 113 14.53 -5.94 -2.90
C LEU A 113 14.45 -4.77 -3.90
N VAL A 114 14.90 -3.58 -3.49
CA VAL A 114 14.92 -2.39 -4.37
C VAL A 114 15.86 -2.58 -5.57
N SER A 115 16.92 -3.37 -5.41
CA SER A 115 17.87 -3.66 -6.49
C SER A 115 17.37 -4.72 -7.47
N GLU A 116 16.55 -5.68 -6.98
CA GLU A 116 16.06 -6.81 -7.76
C GLU A 116 14.70 -6.56 -8.43
N TRP A 117 13.88 -5.67 -7.87
CA TRP A 117 12.48 -5.50 -8.29
C TRP A 117 12.18 -4.08 -8.75
N PRO A 118 11.42 -3.93 -9.85
CA PRO A 118 11.03 -2.60 -10.36
C PRO A 118 9.99 -1.90 -9.48
N ARG A 119 9.33 -2.63 -8.58
CA ARG A 119 8.36 -2.15 -7.61
C ARG A 119 8.47 -2.95 -6.32
N ILE A 120 8.29 -2.28 -5.18
CA ILE A 120 8.18 -2.88 -3.85
C ILE A 120 6.96 -2.33 -3.12
N CYS A 121 6.44 -3.10 -2.19
CA CYS A 121 5.41 -2.68 -1.23
C CYS A 121 6.02 -2.47 0.14
N LEU A 122 5.60 -1.42 0.86
CA LEU A 122 5.98 -1.18 2.25
C LEU A 122 4.82 -1.51 3.17
N GLY A 123 5.02 -2.45 4.09
CA GLY A 123 4.03 -2.91 5.06
C GLY A 123 4.37 -2.53 6.49
N SER A 124 3.45 -1.82 7.18
CA SER A 124 3.61 -1.48 8.60
C SER A 124 3.36 -2.72 9.47
N SER A 125 4.36 -3.12 10.28
CA SER A 125 4.36 -4.39 11.02
C SER A 125 5.25 -4.31 12.27
N GLY A 126 5.16 -5.30 13.17
CA GLY A 126 5.95 -5.36 14.40
C GLY A 126 5.82 -4.09 15.24
N ASP A 127 6.93 -3.58 15.72
CA ASP A 127 6.99 -2.33 16.52
C ASP A 127 6.56 -1.10 15.73
N PHE A 128 6.49 -1.20 14.41
CA PHE A 128 6.09 -0.14 13.48
C PHE A 128 4.68 -0.35 12.89
N ALA A 129 3.86 -1.20 13.51
CA ALA A 129 2.52 -1.51 13.00
C ALA A 129 1.57 -0.30 13.03
N GLN A 130 1.78 0.63 13.97
CA GLN A 130 0.97 1.83 14.10
C GLN A 130 1.56 2.98 13.27
N ILE A 131 0.92 3.27 12.14
CA ILE A 131 1.27 4.38 11.25
C ILE A 131 1.12 5.72 11.99
N GLY A 132 2.10 6.62 11.80
CA GLY A 132 2.06 7.98 12.35
C GLY A 132 2.72 8.15 13.72
N THR A 133 3.20 7.07 14.36
CA THR A 133 4.03 7.18 15.58
C THR A 133 5.43 7.68 15.26
N SER A 134 6.12 8.27 16.26
CA SER A 134 7.51 8.72 16.07
C SER A 134 8.44 7.59 15.60
N ALA A 135 8.29 6.38 16.15
CA ALA A 135 9.06 5.22 15.73
C ALA A 135 8.79 4.88 14.26
N TRP A 136 7.52 4.89 13.84
CA TRP A 136 7.14 4.65 12.45
C TRP A 136 7.74 5.69 11.50
N TRP A 137 7.67 7.00 11.84
CA TRP A 137 8.25 8.06 11.01
C TRP A 137 9.76 7.93 10.86
N THR A 138 10.46 7.62 11.95
CA THR A 138 11.91 7.37 11.93
C THR A 138 12.25 6.20 11.02
N ARG A 139 11.52 5.09 11.18
CA ARG A 139 11.74 3.89 10.38
C ARG A 139 11.48 4.10 8.88
N MET A 140 10.42 4.85 8.56
CA MET A 140 10.13 5.23 7.17
C MET A 140 11.22 6.12 6.58
N ALA A 141 11.79 7.03 7.35
CA ALA A 141 12.91 7.86 6.88
C ALA A 141 14.15 7.02 6.58
N GLU A 142 14.50 6.07 7.48
CA GLU A 142 15.58 5.10 7.24
C GLU A 142 15.34 4.28 5.96
N ALA A 143 14.10 3.81 5.76
CA ALA A 143 13.71 3.09 4.56
C ALA A 143 13.89 3.95 3.30
N MET A 144 13.46 5.21 3.31
CA MET A 144 13.64 6.12 2.17
C MET A 144 15.11 6.41 1.86
N ASP A 145 15.96 6.48 2.88
CA ASP A 145 17.40 6.66 2.71
C ASP A 145 18.05 5.47 1.99
N VAL A 146 17.51 4.27 2.18
CA VAL A 146 17.93 3.06 1.45
C VAL A 146 17.32 3.01 0.05
N ILE A 147 16.04 3.29 -0.08
CA ILE A 147 15.30 3.17 -1.36
C ILE A 147 15.78 4.19 -2.38
N CYS A 148 16.09 5.42 -1.95
CA CYS A 148 16.37 6.52 -2.84
C CYS A 148 17.87 6.69 -3.14
N ASP A 149 18.17 7.06 -4.36
CA ASP A 149 19.53 7.41 -4.79
C ASP A 149 20.04 8.71 -4.13
N ARG A 150 21.25 9.13 -4.46
CA ARG A 150 21.85 10.37 -3.93
C ARG A 150 21.09 11.65 -4.29
N ALA A 151 20.30 11.61 -5.37
CA ALA A 151 19.44 12.72 -5.80
C ALA A 151 18.05 12.66 -5.17
N GLY A 152 17.79 11.69 -4.26
CA GLY A 152 16.51 11.48 -3.61
C GLY A 152 15.48 10.77 -4.49
N ARG A 153 15.83 10.21 -5.64
CA ARG A 153 14.91 9.53 -6.53
C ARG A 153 14.80 8.07 -6.14
N PRO A 154 13.57 7.53 -5.99
CA PRO A 154 13.39 6.10 -5.73
C PRO A 154 14.00 5.24 -6.84
N ARG A 155 14.76 4.22 -6.46
CA ARG A 155 15.37 3.24 -7.39
C ARG A 155 14.35 2.21 -7.91
N ALA A 156 13.23 2.05 -7.21
CA ALA A 156 12.09 1.24 -7.58
C ALA A 156 10.80 2.02 -7.32
N LYS A 157 9.69 1.67 -7.97
CA LYS A 157 8.37 2.20 -7.63
C LYS A 157 7.99 1.73 -6.22
N ILE A 158 7.42 2.61 -5.42
CA ILE A 158 7.04 2.31 -4.05
C ILE A 158 5.52 2.30 -3.94
N HIS A 159 4.96 1.22 -3.41
CA HIS A 159 3.57 1.15 -3.00
C HIS A 159 3.45 1.10 -1.48
N GLY A 160 2.69 2.01 -0.89
CA GLY A 160 2.46 2.06 0.55
C GLY A 160 1.17 1.34 0.94
N LEU A 161 1.28 0.16 1.56
CA LEU A 161 0.13 -0.63 2.01
C LEU A 161 -0.58 0.06 3.18
N ARG A 162 -1.87 0.34 3.02
CA ARG A 162 -2.72 1.03 4.01
C ARG A 162 -2.29 2.46 4.35
N MET A 163 -1.51 3.10 3.48
CA MET A 163 -0.93 4.43 3.71
C MET A 163 -1.66 5.55 2.96
N LEU A 164 -2.89 5.33 2.48
CA LEU A 164 -3.70 6.33 1.78
C LEU A 164 -4.28 7.34 2.77
N ASP A 165 -3.42 8.13 3.36
CA ASP A 165 -3.72 9.29 4.19
C ASP A 165 -2.87 10.47 3.70
N PRO A 166 -3.46 11.63 3.35
CA PRO A 166 -2.70 12.81 2.93
C PRO A 166 -1.61 13.23 3.91
N GLU A 167 -1.82 13.08 5.21
CA GLU A 167 -0.81 13.38 6.24
C GLU A 167 0.42 12.44 6.14
N VAL A 168 0.25 11.29 5.51
CA VAL A 168 1.30 10.28 5.33
C VAL A 168 1.90 10.34 3.94
N PHE A 169 1.09 10.11 2.90
CA PHE A 169 1.65 9.88 1.56
C PHE A 169 2.25 11.15 0.92
N THR A 170 1.84 12.34 1.33
CA THR A 170 2.44 13.59 0.84
C THR A 170 3.88 13.80 1.31
N ARG A 171 4.38 13.00 2.27
CA ARG A 171 5.72 13.12 2.84
C ARG A 171 6.75 12.21 2.21
N PHE A 172 6.33 11.30 1.35
CA PHE A 172 7.19 10.29 0.73
C PHE A 172 6.96 10.21 -0.78
N PRO A 173 7.96 9.74 -1.54
CA PRO A 173 7.86 9.60 -2.99
C PRO A 173 7.17 8.29 -3.40
N PHE A 174 5.95 8.06 -2.91
CA PHE A 174 5.15 6.91 -3.30
C PHE A 174 4.68 7.02 -4.74
N SER A 175 4.76 5.91 -5.48
CA SER A 175 4.13 5.76 -6.80
C SER A 175 2.64 5.45 -6.70
N SER A 176 2.25 4.78 -5.61
CA SER A 176 0.86 4.46 -5.28
C SER A 176 0.72 4.12 -3.80
N VAL A 177 -0.47 4.27 -3.27
CA VAL A 177 -0.84 3.90 -1.90
C VAL A 177 -2.27 3.38 -1.88
N ASP A 178 -2.61 2.52 -0.93
CA ASP A 178 -3.96 2.02 -0.75
C ASP A 178 -4.51 2.28 0.65
N SER A 179 -5.80 2.16 0.81
CA SER A 179 -6.48 2.02 2.09
C SER A 179 -7.94 1.61 1.90
N THR A 180 -8.46 0.87 2.86
CA THR A 180 -9.90 0.63 2.98
C THR A 180 -10.65 1.80 3.65
N ASN A 181 -9.99 2.94 3.88
CA ASN A 181 -10.49 4.06 4.67
C ASN A 181 -11.82 4.60 4.12
N ILE A 182 -11.93 4.86 2.81
CA ILE A 182 -13.17 5.33 2.20
C ILE A 182 -14.30 4.35 2.45
N ALA A 183 -14.07 3.05 2.21
CA ALA A 183 -15.10 2.03 2.35
C ALA A 183 -15.57 1.86 3.81
N ARG A 184 -14.66 1.96 4.78
CA ARG A 184 -14.94 1.75 6.21
C ARG A 184 -15.47 3.01 6.90
N ASN A 185 -14.95 4.17 6.55
CA ASN A 185 -15.16 5.41 7.31
C ASN A 185 -16.14 6.39 6.66
N ILE A 186 -16.75 6.04 5.55
CA ILE A 186 -17.72 6.88 4.83
C ILE A 186 -18.87 7.39 5.72
N GLY A 187 -19.16 6.69 6.83
CA GLY A 187 -20.17 7.09 7.81
C GLY A 187 -19.62 7.70 9.10
N ILE A 188 -18.32 7.58 9.37
CA ILE A 188 -17.71 7.88 10.67
C ILE A 188 -16.47 8.78 10.60
N ASP A 189 -16.14 9.29 9.42
CA ASP A 189 -15.00 10.22 9.24
C ASP A 189 -15.08 11.37 10.25
N LYS A 190 -14.00 11.56 11.02
CA LYS A 190 -13.89 12.61 12.05
C LYS A 190 -14.13 14.01 11.52
N ASN A 191 -13.83 14.28 10.25
CA ASN A 191 -14.03 15.58 9.61
C ASN A 191 -15.51 15.97 9.48
N TRP A 192 -16.44 14.98 9.47
CA TRP A 192 -17.87 15.28 9.57
C TRP A 192 -18.29 15.77 10.95
N ARG A 193 -17.49 15.52 12.00
CA ARG A 193 -17.80 15.92 13.38
C ARG A 193 -17.41 17.37 13.68
N ASN A 194 -16.56 18.00 12.87
CA ASN A 194 -16.08 19.36 13.05
C ASN A 194 -17.02 20.42 12.46
N GLY A 195 -18.31 20.27 12.69
CA GLY A 195 -19.34 21.26 12.29
C GLY A 195 -19.84 21.14 10.85
N ASN A 196 -19.33 20.19 10.08
CA ASN A 196 -19.81 19.91 8.72
C ASN A 196 -20.85 18.78 8.75
N TYR A 197 -22.04 19.01 8.24
CA TYR A 197 -23.01 17.96 8.04
C TYR A 197 -22.54 17.04 6.90
N PRO A 198 -22.48 15.72 7.12
CA PRO A 198 -22.15 14.80 6.04
C PRO A 198 -23.25 14.84 4.97
N PRO A 199 -22.89 14.72 3.68
CA PRO A 199 -23.88 14.56 2.63
C PRO A 199 -24.81 13.38 2.92
N MET A 200 -26.06 13.48 2.48
CA MET A 200 -27.11 12.50 2.83
C MET A 200 -26.83 11.10 2.27
N THR A 201 -26.15 11.00 1.11
CA THR A 201 -25.89 9.73 0.45
C THR A 201 -24.45 9.26 0.67
N LYS A 202 -24.26 7.93 0.73
CA LYS A 202 -22.92 7.32 0.78
C LYS A 202 -22.08 7.69 -0.45
N ASP A 203 -22.71 7.80 -1.61
CA ASP A 203 -22.05 8.14 -2.86
C ASP A 203 -21.46 9.55 -2.80
N ALA A 204 -22.23 10.54 -2.38
CA ALA A 204 -21.75 11.91 -2.23
C ALA A 204 -20.63 12.03 -1.17
N ARG A 205 -20.69 11.23 -0.10
CA ARG A 205 -19.60 11.15 0.89
C ARG A 205 -18.34 10.55 0.29
N ALA A 206 -18.48 9.50 -0.53
CA ALA A 206 -17.35 8.88 -1.21
C ALA A 206 -16.67 9.86 -2.18
N ASP A 207 -17.45 10.62 -2.95
CA ASP A 207 -16.94 11.62 -3.87
C ASP A 207 -16.14 12.73 -3.13
N ILE A 208 -16.63 13.20 -1.98
CA ILE A 208 -15.91 14.20 -1.17
C ILE A 208 -14.64 13.61 -0.56
N MET A 209 -14.68 12.40 -0.01
CA MET A 209 -13.50 11.75 0.56
C MET A 209 -12.44 11.50 -0.53
N ARG A 210 -12.87 11.06 -1.70
CA ARG A 210 -12.02 10.90 -2.87
C ARG A 210 -11.38 12.23 -3.28
N GLY A 211 -12.17 13.28 -3.45
CA GLY A 211 -11.68 14.62 -3.82
C GLY A 211 -10.65 15.17 -2.84
N ARG A 212 -10.82 14.92 -1.54
CA ARG A 212 -9.84 15.29 -0.51
C ARG A 212 -8.51 14.56 -0.68
N ILE A 213 -8.54 13.28 -1.05
CA ILE A 213 -7.33 12.50 -1.29
C ILE A 213 -6.67 12.94 -2.59
N GLU A 214 -7.42 13.04 -3.68
CA GLU A 214 -6.92 13.37 -5.02
C GLU A 214 -6.43 14.81 -5.16
N SER A 215 -6.80 15.70 -4.24
CA SER A 215 -6.24 17.06 -4.17
C SER A 215 -4.79 17.10 -3.67
N HIS A 216 -4.24 15.99 -3.21
CA HIS A 216 -2.87 15.87 -2.72
C HIS A 216 -2.06 14.93 -3.62
N GLN A 217 -0.74 15.13 -3.62
CA GLN A 217 0.18 14.29 -4.36
C GLN A 217 1.37 13.87 -3.50
N SER A 218 1.90 12.70 -3.75
CA SER A 218 3.16 12.23 -3.18
C SER A 218 4.33 13.11 -3.65
N LEU A 219 5.41 13.13 -2.87
CA LEU A 219 6.65 13.76 -3.33
C LEU A 219 7.17 13.05 -4.59
N THR A 220 7.97 13.77 -5.36
CA THR A 220 8.69 13.21 -6.52
C THR A 220 10.10 12.75 -6.16
N PHE A 221 10.62 13.22 -5.03
CA PHE A 221 11.94 12.85 -4.50
C PHE A 221 11.95 12.93 -2.97
N TRP A 222 12.87 12.21 -2.36
CA TRP A 222 13.12 12.21 -0.91
C TRP A 222 14.19 13.24 -0.56
N ASP A 223 13.86 14.20 0.30
CA ASP A 223 14.84 15.14 0.84
C ASP A 223 15.33 14.66 2.21
N ARG A 224 16.56 14.11 2.23
CA ARG A 224 17.21 13.62 3.46
C ARG A 224 17.41 14.70 4.52
N LYS A 225 17.43 15.99 4.12
CA LYS A 225 17.63 17.12 5.03
C LYS A 225 16.33 17.61 5.65
N ALA A 226 15.22 17.36 4.98
CA ALA A 226 13.88 17.64 5.50
C ALA A 226 13.40 16.43 6.33
N ALA A 227 14.24 15.94 7.27
CA ALA A 227 13.84 14.85 8.19
C ALA A 227 12.45 15.15 8.78
N PRO A 228 11.59 14.13 8.97
CA PRO A 228 10.22 14.33 9.40
C PRO A 228 10.21 15.13 10.69
N ILE A 229 9.68 16.35 10.60
CA ILE A 229 9.43 17.19 11.77
C ILE A 229 8.50 16.37 12.65
N GLN A 230 8.93 16.13 13.86
CA GLN A 230 8.14 15.53 14.92
C GLN A 230 6.93 16.41 15.18
N VAL A 231 5.85 16.23 14.41
CA VAL A 231 4.58 16.85 14.70
C VAL A 231 3.95 16.00 15.78
N SER A 232 4.06 16.44 17.02
CA SER A 232 3.25 15.94 18.12
C SER A 232 1.78 16.15 17.72
N ILE A 233 1.12 15.09 17.30
CA ILE A 233 -0.30 15.10 16.94
C ILE A 233 -1.18 15.12 18.20
N PHE A 234 -0.58 15.00 19.36
CA PHE A 234 -1.24 15.13 20.67
C PHE A 234 -0.76 16.41 21.32
N GLY A 235 -1.53 17.48 21.14
CA GLY A 235 -1.51 18.59 22.09
C GLY A 235 -1.81 17.98 23.46
N ASP A 236 -0.89 18.18 24.40
CA ASP A 236 -1.10 17.88 25.81
C ASP A 236 -2.42 18.51 26.25
N ILE A 237 -3.40 17.65 26.55
CA ILE A 237 -4.60 18.07 27.26
C ILE A 237 -4.22 17.91 28.74
N GLU A 238 -3.82 19.02 29.37
CA GLU A 238 -3.95 19.19 30.81
C GLU A 238 -5.42 19.21 31.22
#